data_2713601c4e08282b373ba4f445774a64
#
_entry.id   2713601c4e08282b373ba4f445774a64
#
_cell.length_a   1.000
_cell.length_b   1.000
_cell.length_c   1.000
_cell.angle_alpha   90.00
_cell.angle_beta   90.00
_cell.angle_gamma   90.00
#
_symmetry.space_group_name_H-M   'P 1'
#
loop_
_entity.id
_entity.type
_entity.pdbx_description
1 polymer ?
#
loop_
_entity_poly.entity_id
_entity_poly.type
_entity_poly.pdbx_seq_one_letter_code
_entity_poly.pdbx_strand_id
1 'polypeptide(L)'
;MNLHEYQSKQLFADYGLPVSKGFAVDTPEEAAEACKKIGGEMWVVKAQVHAGGRGKAGGVKLIKSPEEAKAFAEQWLGKNLVTFQTDEKGQPVAKILVENCTDIANELYLGAVVDRATRRVVFMASTEGGVEIEKVAEETPEKILKAEIDPLVGAQPYQARELAFQLGLEGAQVKQFTKIFLGLSKLFHDKDLALLEINPLVITDEGNLHCLDAKINLDGNALYRHPDLQAMRDPSQEDPREAEAAAWDLNYVALDGNIGCMVNGAGLAMGTMDIVNLNGGSPANFLDVGGGATKERVAEAFKIILSDDNVKAVLVNIFGGIVRCDMIAEGIIGAVEQVGVNVPVVVRLEGNNAELGAEKLASSGLNIIAAKSLTDAAQQVVKAAEGK
;
A
#
# COMPACT_ATOMS: atom_id res chain seq x y z
N MET A 1 -5.58 -0.58 2.87
CA MET A 1 -5.76 -1.87 2.15
C MET A 1 -5.96 -1.58 0.66
N ASN A 2 -5.17 -2.17 -0.22
CA ASN A 2 -5.33 -2.03 -1.66
C ASN A 2 -6.40 -3.00 -2.19
N LEU A 3 -7.08 -2.61 -3.26
CA LEU A 3 -7.96 -3.47 -4.04
C LEU A 3 -7.33 -3.78 -5.40
N HIS A 4 -7.65 -4.95 -5.95
CA HIS A 4 -7.37 -5.24 -7.35
C HIS A 4 -8.21 -4.35 -8.29
N GLU A 5 -7.74 -4.15 -9.52
CA GLU A 5 -8.46 -3.34 -10.51
C GLU A 5 -9.91 -3.82 -10.72
N TYR A 6 -10.13 -5.13 -10.83
CA TYR A 6 -11.48 -5.67 -11.04
C TYR A 6 -12.43 -5.38 -9.86
N GLN A 7 -11.92 -5.39 -8.62
CA GLN A 7 -12.70 -5.02 -7.43
C GLN A 7 -13.00 -3.52 -7.41
N SER A 8 -11.99 -2.70 -7.75
CA SER A 8 -12.14 -1.26 -7.85
C SER A 8 -13.17 -0.87 -8.91
N LYS A 9 -13.15 -1.51 -10.08
CA LYS A 9 -14.13 -1.29 -11.15
C LYS A 9 -15.53 -1.75 -10.77
N GLN A 10 -15.66 -2.82 -9.99
CA GLN A 10 -16.97 -3.22 -9.45
C GLN A 10 -17.56 -2.11 -8.58
N LEU A 11 -16.77 -1.53 -7.67
CA LEU A 11 -17.21 -0.40 -6.87
C LEU A 11 -17.58 0.81 -7.75
N PHE A 12 -16.82 1.09 -8.79
CA PHE A 12 -17.17 2.15 -9.74
C PHE A 12 -18.52 1.90 -10.40
N ALA A 13 -18.77 0.67 -10.87
CA ALA A 13 -20.05 0.28 -11.47
C ALA A 13 -21.21 0.43 -10.48
N ASP A 14 -21.03 0.05 -9.20
CA ASP A 14 -22.05 0.15 -8.15
C ASP A 14 -22.43 1.62 -7.88
N TYR A 15 -21.51 2.56 -8.14
CA TYR A 15 -21.75 4.00 -8.04
C TYR A 15 -22.17 4.64 -9.38
N GLY A 16 -22.45 3.82 -10.39
CA GLY A 16 -22.96 4.27 -11.70
C GLY A 16 -21.92 4.97 -12.57
N LEU A 17 -20.63 4.68 -12.38
CA LEU A 17 -19.54 5.20 -13.18
C LEU A 17 -19.35 4.35 -14.46
N PRO A 18 -18.92 4.96 -15.58
CA PRO A 18 -18.73 4.26 -16.83
C PRO A 18 -17.45 3.42 -16.81
N VAL A 19 -17.58 2.12 -16.69
CA VAL A 19 -16.49 1.12 -16.71
C VAL A 19 -16.75 0.07 -17.77
N SER A 20 -15.68 -0.57 -18.26
CA SER A 20 -15.75 -1.67 -19.20
C SER A 20 -16.46 -2.88 -18.59
N LYS A 21 -17.25 -3.58 -19.40
CA LYS A 21 -17.76 -4.90 -19.03
C LYS A 21 -16.60 -5.89 -19.02
N GLY A 22 -16.40 -6.58 -17.89
CA GLY A 22 -15.28 -7.50 -17.72
C GLY A 22 -15.58 -8.59 -16.72
N PHE A 23 -14.70 -9.60 -16.70
CA PHE A 23 -14.73 -10.71 -15.76
C PHE A 23 -13.31 -11.01 -15.27
N ALA A 24 -13.14 -11.09 -13.95
CA ALA A 24 -11.94 -11.64 -13.36
C ALA A 24 -12.03 -13.17 -13.33
N VAL A 25 -10.98 -13.85 -13.76
CA VAL A 25 -10.95 -15.31 -13.95
C VAL A 25 -9.71 -15.90 -13.30
N ASP A 26 -9.83 -17.15 -12.89
CA ASP A 26 -8.80 -17.92 -12.16
C ASP A 26 -8.13 -18.98 -13.02
N THR A 27 -8.71 -19.32 -14.18
CA THR A 27 -8.21 -20.37 -15.08
C THR A 27 -8.11 -19.89 -16.52
N PRO A 28 -7.23 -20.51 -17.33
CA PRO A 28 -7.12 -20.18 -18.75
C PRO A 28 -8.41 -20.47 -19.54
N GLU A 29 -9.16 -21.49 -19.16
CA GLU A 29 -10.43 -21.86 -19.78
C GLU A 29 -11.48 -20.78 -19.54
N GLU A 30 -11.56 -20.28 -18.30
CA GLU A 30 -12.47 -19.19 -17.96
C GLU A 30 -12.12 -17.89 -18.71
N ALA A 31 -10.83 -17.63 -19.00
CA ALA A 31 -10.42 -16.47 -19.79
C ALA A 31 -10.99 -16.53 -21.21
N ALA A 32 -10.96 -17.69 -21.87
CA ALA A 32 -11.57 -17.88 -23.18
C ALA A 32 -13.09 -17.77 -23.13
N GLU A 33 -13.73 -18.29 -22.06
CA GLU A 33 -15.18 -18.17 -21.88
C GLU A 33 -15.63 -16.73 -21.60
N ALA A 34 -14.83 -15.97 -20.86
CA ALA A 34 -15.11 -14.55 -20.59
C ALA A 34 -15.22 -13.75 -21.88
N CYS A 35 -14.33 -13.98 -22.85
CA CYS A 35 -14.44 -13.33 -24.17
C CYS A 35 -15.80 -13.60 -24.83
N LYS A 36 -16.28 -14.84 -24.79
CA LYS A 36 -17.60 -15.23 -25.36
C LYS A 36 -18.75 -14.55 -24.62
N LYS A 37 -18.67 -14.45 -23.28
CA LYS A 37 -19.70 -13.80 -22.44
C LYS A 37 -19.73 -12.28 -22.63
N ILE A 38 -18.58 -11.67 -22.87
CA ILE A 38 -18.45 -10.23 -23.13
C ILE A 38 -19.02 -9.94 -24.52
N GLY A 39 -18.70 -10.76 -25.53
CA GLY A 39 -19.00 -10.53 -26.94
C GLY A 39 -18.00 -9.56 -27.58
N GLY A 40 -18.22 -9.22 -28.84
CA GLY A 40 -17.30 -8.37 -29.61
C GLY A 40 -16.19 -9.15 -30.31
N GLU A 41 -15.23 -8.41 -30.89
CA GLU A 41 -14.13 -8.98 -31.69
C GLU A 41 -12.74 -8.69 -31.10
N MET A 42 -12.66 -7.78 -30.12
CA MET A 42 -11.42 -7.42 -29.45
C MET A 42 -11.64 -7.27 -27.95
N TRP A 43 -10.66 -7.73 -27.18
CA TRP A 43 -10.67 -7.65 -25.71
C TRP A 43 -9.31 -7.21 -25.20
N VAL A 44 -9.28 -6.77 -23.95
CA VAL A 44 -8.05 -6.50 -23.20
C VAL A 44 -7.97 -7.52 -22.07
N VAL A 45 -6.80 -8.15 -21.92
CA VAL A 45 -6.49 -9.05 -20.80
C VAL A 45 -5.45 -8.40 -19.91
N LYS A 46 -5.69 -8.41 -18.59
CA LYS A 46 -4.88 -7.69 -17.62
C LYS A 46 -4.55 -8.59 -16.41
N ALA A 47 -3.28 -8.82 -16.15
CA ALA A 47 -2.84 -9.48 -14.93
C ALA A 47 -3.22 -8.62 -13.70
N GLN A 48 -3.75 -9.25 -12.67
CA GLN A 48 -4.22 -8.56 -11.47
C GLN A 48 -3.16 -8.63 -10.37
N VAL A 49 -2.50 -7.50 -10.12
CA VAL A 49 -1.52 -7.28 -9.05
C VAL A 49 -1.72 -5.87 -8.46
N HIS A 50 -1.28 -5.65 -7.22
CA HIS A 50 -1.36 -4.35 -6.55
C HIS A 50 -0.23 -3.38 -6.95
N ALA A 51 0.28 -3.49 -8.17
CA ALA A 51 1.33 -2.63 -8.69
C ALA A 51 0.92 -1.96 -10.01
N GLY A 52 1.37 -0.74 -10.19
CA GLY A 52 1.27 -0.01 -11.46
C GLY A 52 2.33 -0.48 -12.48
N GLY A 53 2.24 0.06 -13.72
CA GLY A 53 3.21 -0.26 -14.76
C GLY A 53 3.05 -1.62 -15.43
N ARG A 54 1.94 -2.31 -15.19
CA ARG A 54 1.62 -3.65 -15.74
C ARG A 54 1.75 -3.71 -17.25
N GLY A 55 1.32 -2.66 -17.97
CA GLY A 55 1.41 -2.59 -19.42
C GLY A 55 2.84 -2.69 -19.94
N LYS A 56 3.78 -1.92 -19.33
CA LYS A 56 5.21 -1.96 -19.69
C LYS A 56 5.86 -3.30 -19.35
N ALA A 57 5.35 -4.00 -18.35
CA ALA A 57 5.82 -5.32 -17.90
C ALA A 57 5.20 -6.50 -18.67
N GLY A 58 4.36 -6.26 -19.68
CA GLY A 58 3.68 -7.31 -20.44
C GLY A 58 2.47 -7.92 -19.74
N GLY A 59 2.04 -7.36 -18.60
CA GLY A 59 0.86 -7.78 -17.83
C GLY A 59 -0.48 -7.23 -18.38
N VAL A 60 -0.47 -6.54 -19.52
CA VAL A 60 -1.66 -6.07 -20.25
C VAL A 60 -1.47 -6.35 -21.73
N LYS A 61 -2.49 -6.92 -22.37
CA LYS A 61 -2.44 -7.26 -23.79
C LYS A 61 -3.80 -7.09 -24.47
N LEU A 62 -3.80 -6.49 -25.64
CA LEU A 62 -4.93 -6.47 -26.56
C LEU A 62 -4.96 -7.82 -27.30
N ILE A 63 -6.12 -8.45 -27.38
CA ILE A 63 -6.33 -9.77 -28.00
C ILE A 63 -7.51 -9.76 -28.94
N LYS A 64 -7.50 -10.67 -29.92
CA LYS A 64 -8.52 -10.78 -30.97
C LYS A 64 -9.21 -12.15 -31.01
N SER A 65 -8.81 -13.07 -30.14
CA SER A 65 -9.45 -14.38 -30.05
C SER A 65 -9.51 -14.89 -28.61
N PRO A 66 -10.48 -15.77 -28.27
CA PRO A 66 -10.52 -16.44 -26.97
C PRO A 66 -9.29 -17.31 -26.71
N GLU A 67 -8.67 -17.87 -27.74
CA GLU A 67 -7.44 -18.66 -27.64
C GLU A 67 -6.26 -17.80 -27.19
N GLU A 68 -6.17 -16.56 -27.63
CA GLU A 68 -5.16 -15.61 -27.13
C GLU A 68 -5.39 -15.24 -25.68
N ALA A 69 -6.65 -15.13 -25.21
CA ALA A 69 -6.97 -14.94 -23.79
C ALA A 69 -6.48 -16.11 -22.95
N LYS A 70 -6.78 -17.34 -23.42
CA LYS A 70 -6.30 -18.56 -22.78
C LYS A 70 -4.77 -18.60 -22.68
N ALA A 71 -4.08 -18.35 -23.80
CA ALA A 71 -2.60 -18.33 -23.82
C ALA A 71 -2.00 -17.27 -22.89
N PHE A 72 -2.62 -16.09 -22.80
CA PHE A 72 -2.19 -15.06 -21.85
C PHE A 72 -2.38 -15.48 -20.39
N ALA A 73 -3.50 -16.13 -20.07
CA ALA A 73 -3.74 -16.67 -18.74
C ALA A 73 -2.75 -17.80 -18.38
N GLU A 74 -2.44 -18.72 -19.31
CA GLU A 74 -1.39 -19.74 -19.15
C GLU A 74 0.02 -19.12 -18.95
N GLN A 75 0.27 -17.99 -19.56
CA GLN A 75 1.53 -17.27 -19.40
C GLN A 75 1.69 -16.70 -18.00
N TRP A 76 0.63 -16.14 -17.40
CA TRP A 76 0.74 -15.31 -16.20
C TRP A 76 0.20 -15.95 -14.92
N LEU A 77 -0.86 -16.76 -14.95
CA LEU A 77 -1.42 -17.37 -13.74
C LEU A 77 -0.38 -18.23 -13.01
N GLY A 78 -0.27 -18.01 -11.72
CA GLY A 78 0.70 -18.69 -10.85
C GLY A 78 2.15 -18.21 -10.98
N LYS A 79 2.42 -17.13 -11.72
CA LYS A 79 3.74 -16.51 -11.84
C LYS A 79 3.75 -15.11 -11.27
N ASN A 80 4.94 -14.60 -11.01
CA ASN A 80 5.10 -13.23 -10.52
C ASN A 80 5.29 -12.25 -11.68
N LEU A 81 4.61 -11.12 -11.58
CA LEU A 81 4.78 -9.97 -12.47
C LEU A 81 5.69 -8.95 -11.80
N VAL A 82 6.83 -8.67 -12.44
CA VAL A 82 7.78 -7.65 -12.01
C VAL A 82 7.48 -6.35 -12.76
N THR A 83 7.26 -5.26 -12.05
CA THR A 83 7.06 -3.92 -12.59
C THR A 83 8.07 -2.96 -11.96
N PHE A 84 8.12 -1.71 -12.42
CA PHE A 84 8.98 -0.69 -11.80
C PHE A 84 8.52 -0.28 -10.38
N GLN A 85 7.34 -0.68 -9.96
CA GLN A 85 6.79 -0.44 -8.62
C GLN A 85 6.94 -1.64 -7.67
N THR A 86 7.42 -2.80 -8.16
CA THR A 86 7.68 -3.97 -7.33
C THR A 86 9.17 -4.13 -7.05
N ASP A 87 9.50 -4.96 -6.09
CA ASP A 87 10.84 -5.52 -5.92
C ASP A 87 11.21 -6.47 -7.09
N GLU A 88 12.41 -7.03 -7.05
CA GLU A 88 12.91 -7.99 -8.06
C GLU A 88 12.12 -9.31 -8.08
N LYS A 89 11.43 -9.65 -7.00
CA LYS A 89 10.60 -10.87 -6.90
C LYS A 89 9.25 -10.68 -7.60
N GLY A 90 8.77 -9.44 -7.71
CA GLY A 90 7.45 -9.11 -8.27
C GLY A 90 6.30 -9.55 -7.39
N GLN A 91 5.09 -9.42 -7.91
CA GLN A 91 3.86 -9.82 -7.21
C GLN A 91 3.15 -10.98 -7.92
N PRO A 92 2.59 -11.95 -7.18
CA PRO A 92 1.95 -13.13 -7.74
C PRO A 92 0.67 -12.76 -8.50
N VAL A 93 0.49 -13.33 -9.68
CA VAL A 93 -0.71 -13.17 -10.49
C VAL A 93 -1.65 -14.35 -10.21
N ALA A 94 -2.69 -14.11 -9.40
CA ALA A 94 -3.71 -15.10 -9.10
C ALA A 94 -4.93 -15.00 -10.04
N LYS A 95 -5.16 -13.83 -10.66
CA LYS A 95 -6.32 -13.57 -11.52
C LYS A 95 -5.94 -12.80 -12.77
N ILE A 96 -6.71 -13.04 -13.82
CA ILE A 96 -6.69 -12.25 -15.06
C ILE A 96 -8.03 -11.56 -15.20
N LEU A 97 -8.01 -10.25 -15.46
CA LEU A 97 -9.20 -9.50 -15.85
C LEU A 97 -9.31 -9.50 -17.37
N VAL A 98 -10.43 -9.96 -17.89
CA VAL A 98 -10.78 -9.92 -19.31
C VAL A 98 -11.87 -8.88 -19.49
N GLU A 99 -11.65 -7.86 -20.34
CA GLU A 99 -12.57 -6.76 -20.56
C GLU A 99 -12.81 -6.53 -22.05
N ASN A 100 -13.95 -5.93 -22.41
CA ASN A 100 -14.11 -5.41 -23.76
C ASN A 100 -13.11 -4.29 -24.03
N CYS A 101 -12.62 -4.24 -25.27
CA CYS A 101 -11.75 -3.16 -25.71
C CYS A 101 -12.52 -1.83 -25.76
N THR A 102 -11.87 -0.75 -25.37
CA THR A 102 -12.38 0.63 -25.46
C THR A 102 -11.47 1.41 -26.40
N ASP A 103 -12.02 2.08 -27.38
CA ASP A 103 -11.29 2.97 -28.26
C ASP A 103 -10.91 4.25 -27.50
N ILE A 104 -9.69 4.72 -27.70
CA ILE A 104 -9.11 5.83 -26.93
C ILE A 104 -8.75 6.96 -27.90
N ALA A 105 -9.51 8.06 -27.85
CA ALA A 105 -9.19 9.29 -28.57
C ALA A 105 -8.23 10.19 -27.75
N ASN A 106 -8.42 10.25 -26.43
CA ASN A 106 -7.55 11.03 -25.54
C ASN A 106 -7.52 10.42 -24.13
N GLU A 107 -6.42 10.62 -23.42
CA GLU A 107 -6.19 10.14 -22.07
C GLU A 107 -6.08 11.30 -21.09
N LEU A 108 -6.78 11.20 -19.98
CA LEU A 108 -6.78 12.16 -18.87
C LEU A 108 -6.41 11.44 -17.59
N TYR A 109 -5.97 12.17 -16.60
CA TYR A 109 -5.79 11.71 -15.23
C TYR A 109 -6.90 12.25 -14.34
N LEU A 110 -7.42 11.41 -13.44
CA LEU A 110 -8.30 11.83 -12.35
C LEU A 110 -8.02 11.00 -11.10
N GLY A 111 -7.70 11.67 -10.00
CA GLY A 111 -7.45 11.01 -8.73
C GLY A 111 -8.01 11.81 -7.55
N ALA A 112 -8.11 11.17 -6.40
CA ALA A 112 -8.48 11.81 -5.15
C ALA A 112 -7.67 11.22 -3.99
N VAL A 113 -7.24 12.06 -3.08
CA VAL A 113 -6.49 11.69 -1.87
C VAL A 113 -6.96 12.51 -0.67
N VAL A 114 -6.68 12.00 0.53
CA VAL A 114 -6.78 12.79 1.74
C VAL A 114 -5.53 13.67 1.88
N ASP A 115 -5.67 14.97 1.72
CA ASP A 115 -4.60 15.92 2.02
C ASP A 115 -4.60 16.26 3.51
N ARG A 116 -3.51 15.89 4.18
CA ARG A 116 -3.33 16.12 5.62
C ARG A 116 -3.05 17.58 5.96
N ALA A 117 -2.49 18.37 5.03
CA ALA A 117 -2.19 19.77 5.24
C ALA A 117 -3.47 20.60 5.28
N THR A 118 -4.36 20.40 4.31
CA THR A 118 -5.65 21.10 4.23
C THR A 118 -6.76 20.38 5.02
N ARG A 119 -6.53 19.13 5.43
CA ARG A 119 -7.52 18.24 6.09
C ARG A 119 -8.78 18.04 5.25
N ARG A 120 -8.60 17.88 3.96
CA ARG A 120 -9.67 17.75 2.96
C ARG A 120 -9.38 16.59 2.02
N VAL A 121 -10.42 16.09 1.38
CA VAL A 121 -10.24 15.27 0.19
C VAL A 121 -9.93 16.22 -0.96
N VAL A 122 -8.82 15.98 -1.66
CA VAL A 122 -8.41 16.77 -2.82
C VAL A 122 -8.51 15.91 -4.06
N PHE A 123 -9.32 16.37 -5.00
CA PHE A 123 -9.34 15.81 -6.35
C PHE A 123 -8.23 16.46 -7.17
N MET A 124 -7.53 15.63 -7.93
CA MET A 124 -6.49 16.05 -8.86
C MET A 124 -6.87 15.57 -10.26
N ALA A 125 -6.73 16.44 -11.23
CA ALA A 125 -6.99 16.12 -12.64
C ALA A 125 -5.89 16.68 -13.53
N SER A 126 -5.59 16.02 -14.65
CA SER A 126 -4.60 16.47 -15.62
C SER A 126 -4.96 16.01 -17.03
N THR A 127 -4.51 16.76 -18.03
CA THR A 127 -4.52 16.34 -19.43
C THR A 127 -3.41 15.32 -19.75
N GLU A 128 -2.50 15.08 -18.83
CA GLU A 128 -1.43 14.08 -18.93
C GLU A 128 -1.92 12.75 -18.34
N GLY A 129 -2.71 11.99 -19.09
CA GLY A 129 -3.17 10.66 -18.71
C GLY A 129 -2.24 9.54 -19.22
N GLY A 130 -2.36 8.33 -18.64
CA GLY A 130 -1.59 7.15 -19.05
C GLY A 130 -0.08 7.21 -18.73
N VAL A 131 0.35 8.20 -17.94
CA VAL A 131 1.74 8.42 -17.55
C VAL A 131 1.91 8.39 -16.03
N GLU A 132 3.16 8.42 -15.56
CA GLU A 132 3.49 8.53 -14.13
C GLU A 132 3.18 9.94 -13.63
N ILE A 133 2.04 10.10 -12.96
CA ILE A 133 1.53 11.41 -12.53
C ILE A 133 2.44 12.11 -11.52
N GLU A 134 3.22 11.34 -10.75
CA GLU A 134 4.20 11.85 -9.82
C GLU A 134 5.30 12.66 -10.54
N LYS A 135 5.75 12.20 -11.70
CA LYS A 135 6.70 12.95 -12.55
C LYS A 135 6.08 14.23 -13.11
N VAL A 136 4.82 14.17 -13.52
CA VAL A 136 4.10 15.38 -13.97
C VAL A 136 4.00 16.39 -12.83
N ALA A 137 3.71 15.93 -11.61
CA ALA A 137 3.63 16.79 -10.44
C ALA A 137 4.99 17.40 -10.04
N GLU A 138 6.10 16.73 -10.30
CA GLU A 138 7.46 17.19 -10.03
C GLU A 138 7.95 18.17 -11.13
N GLU A 139 7.80 17.78 -12.40
CA GLU A 139 8.36 18.51 -13.53
C GLU A 139 7.48 19.66 -14.02
N THR A 140 6.15 19.49 -13.97
CA THR A 140 5.16 20.46 -14.47
C THR A 140 3.93 20.56 -13.54
N PRO A 141 4.13 21.00 -12.27
CA PRO A 141 3.06 21.01 -11.26
C PRO A 141 1.83 21.85 -11.65
N GLU A 142 1.98 22.81 -12.55
CA GLU A 142 0.88 23.63 -13.11
C GLU A 142 -0.11 22.82 -13.96
N LYS A 143 0.28 21.63 -14.43
CA LYS A 143 -0.61 20.71 -15.15
C LYS A 143 -1.51 19.90 -14.22
N ILE A 144 -1.26 19.93 -12.93
CA ILE A 144 -2.10 19.25 -11.93
C ILE A 144 -3.16 20.23 -11.41
N LEU A 145 -4.34 20.10 -11.95
CA LEU A 145 -5.53 20.83 -11.52
C LEU A 145 -6.06 20.25 -10.21
N LYS A 146 -6.53 21.09 -9.28
CA LYS A 146 -6.97 20.63 -7.95
C LYS A 146 -8.35 21.18 -7.60
N ALA A 147 -9.15 20.35 -6.94
CA ALA A 147 -10.39 20.76 -6.27
C ALA A 147 -10.43 20.19 -4.86
N GLU A 148 -10.48 21.07 -3.88
CA GLU A 148 -10.58 20.72 -2.47
C GLU A 148 -12.06 20.51 -2.10
N ILE A 149 -12.36 19.40 -1.46
CA ILE A 149 -13.73 19.07 -1.02
C ILE A 149 -13.87 19.40 0.46
N ASP A 150 -14.76 20.33 0.75
CA ASP A 150 -15.11 20.65 2.13
C ASP A 150 -15.85 19.44 2.76
N PRO A 151 -15.41 18.91 3.90
CA PRO A 151 -16.01 17.70 4.49
C PRO A 151 -17.43 17.90 4.99
N LEU A 152 -17.86 19.16 5.26
CA LEU A 152 -19.22 19.46 5.73
C LEU A 152 -20.20 19.65 4.57
N VAL A 153 -19.74 20.25 3.47
CA VAL A 153 -20.58 20.57 2.31
C VAL A 153 -20.56 19.48 1.26
N GLY A 154 -19.47 18.70 1.19
CA GLY A 154 -19.23 17.69 0.17
C GLY A 154 -18.88 18.30 -1.20
N ALA A 155 -18.67 17.43 -2.17
CA ALA A 155 -18.38 17.85 -3.54
C ALA A 155 -19.57 18.55 -4.19
N GLN A 156 -19.31 19.65 -4.88
CA GLN A 156 -20.32 20.45 -5.53
C GLN A 156 -20.19 20.40 -7.06
N PRO A 157 -21.31 20.42 -7.81
CA PRO A 157 -21.28 20.32 -9.27
C PRO A 157 -20.46 21.43 -9.96
N TYR A 158 -20.31 22.62 -9.35
CA TYR A 158 -19.54 23.71 -9.93
C TYR A 158 -18.04 23.37 -9.93
N GLN A 159 -17.53 22.70 -8.89
CA GLN A 159 -16.13 22.27 -8.81
C GLN A 159 -15.78 21.31 -9.94
N ALA A 160 -16.67 20.36 -10.20
CA ALA A 160 -16.50 19.44 -11.31
C ALA A 160 -16.52 20.14 -12.68
N ARG A 161 -17.41 21.12 -12.86
CA ARG A 161 -17.46 21.89 -14.11
C ARG A 161 -16.22 22.75 -14.31
N GLU A 162 -15.70 23.35 -13.24
CA GLU A 162 -14.47 24.14 -13.28
C GLU A 162 -13.29 23.27 -13.75
N LEU A 163 -13.08 22.11 -13.13
CA LEU A 163 -12.07 21.14 -13.58
C LEU A 163 -12.30 20.69 -15.03
N ALA A 164 -13.54 20.38 -15.39
CA ALA A 164 -13.87 19.96 -16.74
C ALA A 164 -13.48 20.99 -17.80
N PHE A 165 -13.77 22.26 -17.57
CA PHE A 165 -13.37 23.32 -18.48
C PHE A 165 -11.85 23.53 -18.54
N GLN A 166 -11.16 23.42 -17.41
CA GLN A 166 -9.70 23.49 -17.37
C GLN A 166 -9.03 22.31 -18.10
N LEU A 167 -9.68 21.13 -18.11
CA LEU A 167 -9.26 19.96 -18.89
C LEU A 167 -9.59 20.09 -20.39
N GLY A 168 -10.27 21.18 -20.81
CA GLY A 168 -10.70 21.37 -22.21
C GLY A 168 -11.93 20.55 -22.61
N LEU A 169 -12.69 20.01 -21.64
CA LEU A 169 -13.92 19.27 -21.93
C LEU A 169 -15.06 20.21 -22.32
N GLU A 170 -15.90 19.77 -23.25
CA GLU A 170 -16.99 20.56 -23.80
C GLU A 170 -18.34 19.81 -23.81
N GLY A 171 -19.43 20.55 -23.90
CA GLY A 171 -20.78 20.05 -24.17
C GLY A 171 -21.22 18.90 -23.24
N ALA A 172 -21.42 17.72 -23.82
CA ALA A 172 -21.85 16.53 -23.08
C ALA A 172 -20.77 15.98 -22.13
N GLN A 173 -19.49 16.16 -22.46
CA GLN A 173 -18.36 15.71 -21.65
C GLN A 173 -18.34 16.40 -20.27
N VAL A 174 -18.65 17.69 -20.20
CA VAL A 174 -18.75 18.43 -18.93
C VAL A 174 -19.82 17.82 -18.02
N LYS A 175 -20.96 17.39 -18.57
CA LYS A 175 -22.01 16.71 -17.80
C LYS A 175 -21.57 15.33 -17.33
N GLN A 176 -20.91 14.57 -18.20
CA GLN A 176 -20.37 13.25 -17.89
C GLN A 176 -19.29 13.33 -16.79
N PHE A 177 -18.34 14.26 -16.93
CA PHE A 177 -17.31 14.51 -15.93
C PHE A 177 -17.91 14.90 -14.58
N THR A 178 -18.90 15.79 -14.58
CA THR A 178 -19.62 16.19 -13.37
C THR A 178 -20.23 14.98 -12.66
N LYS A 179 -20.87 14.08 -13.43
CA LYS A 179 -21.45 12.85 -12.86
C LYS A 179 -20.37 11.92 -12.29
N ILE A 180 -19.27 11.74 -13.01
CA ILE A 180 -18.13 10.92 -12.56
C ILE A 180 -17.54 11.50 -11.28
N PHE A 181 -17.21 12.78 -11.26
CA PHE A 181 -16.62 13.46 -10.10
C PHE A 181 -17.49 13.34 -8.85
N LEU A 182 -18.79 13.60 -8.94
CA LEU A 182 -19.72 13.49 -7.82
C LEU A 182 -19.88 12.03 -7.35
N GLY A 183 -19.94 11.07 -8.29
CA GLY A 183 -19.99 9.65 -7.97
C GLY A 183 -18.74 9.16 -7.25
N LEU A 184 -17.56 9.57 -7.71
CA LEU A 184 -16.28 9.27 -7.06
C LEU A 184 -16.17 9.89 -5.68
N SER A 185 -16.60 11.14 -5.51
CA SER A 185 -16.60 11.80 -4.21
C SER A 185 -17.52 11.08 -3.22
N LYS A 186 -18.70 10.65 -3.69
CA LYS A 186 -19.61 9.85 -2.85
C LYS A 186 -19.00 8.50 -2.48
N LEU A 187 -18.40 7.78 -3.44
CA LEU A 187 -17.69 6.52 -3.20
C LEU A 187 -16.56 6.71 -2.18
N PHE A 188 -15.76 7.77 -2.34
CA PHE A 188 -14.63 8.08 -1.47
C PHE A 188 -15.05 8.19 -0.01
N HIS A 189 -16.13 8.91 0.27
CA HIS A 189 -16.68 9.06 1.62
C HIS A 189 -17.40 7.81 2.12
N ASP A 190 -18.29 7.22 1.31
CA ASP A 190 -19.12 6.08 1.75
C ASP A 190 -18.29 4.85 2.11
N LYS A 191 -17.12 4.71 1.48
CA LYS A 191 -16.25 3.52 1.62
C LYS A 191 -14.93 3.81 2.34
N ASP A 192 -14.76 5.01 2.90
CA ASP A 192 -13.55 5.44 3.62
C ASP A 192 -12.28 5.18 2.81
N LEU A 193 -12.23 5.77 1.62
CA LEU A 193 -11.04 5.63 0.79
C LEU A 193 -9.91 6.54 1.30
N ALA A 194 -8.68 6.09 1.19
CA ALA A 194 -7.47 6.88 1.40
C ALA A 194 -6.93 7.45 0.08
N LEU A 195 -7.12 6.68 -1.01
CA LEU A 195 -6.73 7.04 -2.37
C LEU A 195 -7.73 6.43 -3.37
N LEU A 196 -8.00 7.19 -4.42
CA LEU A 196 -8.71 6.75 -5.59
C LEU A 196 -7.98 7.33 -6.81
N GLU A 197 -7.75 6.49 -7.85
CA GLU A 197 -7.07 6.92 -9.06
C GLU A 197 -7.68 6.25 -10.29
N ILE A 198 -7.85 7.05 -11.34
CA ILE A 198 -8.22 6.61 -12.68
C ILE A 198 -7.13 7.10 -13.62
N ASN A 199 -6.27 6.20 -14.06
CA ASN A 199 -5.13 6.53 -14.91
C ASN A 199 -4.93 5.47 -16.01
N PRO A 200 -5.57 5.67 -17.19
CA PRO A 200 -6.27 6.90 -17.61
C PRO A 200 -7.80 6.91 -17.40
N LEU A 201 -8.35 8.11 -17.24
CA LEU A 201 -9.72 8.43 -17.61
C LEU A 201 -9.69 8.78 -19.11
N VAL A 202 -10.43 8.09 -19.95
CA VAL A 202 -10.33 8.28 -21.40
C VAL A 202 -11.53 9.00 -21.99
N ILE A 203 -11.27 9.73 -23.07
CA ILE A 203 -12.28 10.17 -24.02
C ILE A 203 -12.30 9.14 -25.15
N THR A 204 -13.42 8.50 -25.39
CA THR A 204 -13.59 7.53 -26.48
C THR A 204 -13.71 8.24 -27.84
N ASP A 205 -13.56 7.49 -28.95
CA ASP A 205 -13.75 8.02 -30.31
C ASP A 205 -15.15 8.64 -30.53
N GLU A 206 -16.15 8.16 -29.77
CA GLU A 206 -17.51 8.74 -29.76
C GLU A 206 -17.59 10.03 -28.91
N GLY A 207 -16.52 10.43 -28.25
CA GLY A 207 -16.46 11.61 -27.39
C GLY A 207 -17.01 11.40 -25.98
N ASN A 208 -17.23 10.17 -25.54
CA ASN A 208 -17.70 9.86 -24.19
C ASN A 208 -16.54 9.66 -23.21
N LEU A 209 -16.77 10.00 -21.94
CA LEU A 209 -15.81 9.71 -20.87
C LEU A 209 -15.97 8.27 -20.37
N HIS A 210 -14.84 7.60 -20.14
CA HIS A 210 -14.81 6.22 -19.68
C HIS A 210 -13.65 5.97 -18.70
N CYS A 211 -13.93 5.28 -17.57
CA CYS A 211 -12.94 4.92 -16.56
C CYS A 211 -12.22 3.64 -17.01
N LEU A 212 -11.08 3.76 -17.67
CA LEU A 212 -10.37 2.64 -18.28
C LEU A 212 -9.57 1.81 -17.28
N ASP A 213 -9.01 2.44 -16.25
CA ASP A 213 -8.34 1.78 -15.13
C ASP A 213 -8.95 2.25 -13.80
N ALA A 214 -8.67 1.56 -12.73
CA ALA A 214 -9.14 1.89 -11.39
C ALA A 214 -8.18 1.39 -10.33
N LYS A 215 -7.75 2.29 -9.46
CA LYS A 215 -6.94 1.98 -8.29
C LYS A 215 -7.61 2.59 -7.06
N ILE A 216 -7.87 1.74 -6.07
CA ILE A 216 -8.46 2.14 -4.79
C ILE A 216 -7.58 1.65 -3.66
N ASN A 217 -7.32 2.54 -2.72
CA ASN A 217 -6.79 2.20 -1.40
C ASN A 217 -7.80 2.63 -0.34
N LEU A 218 -8.12 1.71 0.56
CA LEU A 218 -9.04 1.90 1.69
C LEU A 218 -8.25 2.32 2.94
N ASP A 219 -8.85 3.17 3.76
CA ASP A 219 -8.30 3.44 5.09
C ASP A 219 -8.39 2.17 5.95
N GLY A 220 -7.24 1.60 6.32
CA GLY A 220 -7.16 0.40 7.14
C GLY A 220 -7.85 0.56 8.49
N ASN A 221 -7.88 1.78 9.03
CA ASN A 221 -8.53 2.08 10.31
C ASN A 221 -10.07 2.04 10.24
N ALA A 222 -10.65 2.09 9.04
CA ALA A 222 -12.09 2.08 8.82
C ALA A 222 -12.64 0.70 8.44
N LEU A 223 -11.79 -0.30 8.17
CA LEU A 223 -12.21 -1.62 7.67
C LEU A 223 -13.19 -2.35 8.59
N TYR A 224 -13.14 -2.10 9.91
CA TYR A 224 -14.08 -2.71 10.87
C TYR A 224 -15.56 -2.39 10.57
N ARG A 225 -15.83 -1.30 9.86
CA ARG A 225 -17.20 -0.92 9.44
C ARG A 225 -17.52 -1.29 7.99
N HIS A 226 -16.56 -1.89 7.27
CA HIS A 226 -16.70 -2.37 5.89
C HIS A 226 -16.30 -3.84 5.77
N PRO A 227 -17.02 -4.79 6.40
CA PRO A 227 -16.67 -6.20 6.37
C PRO A 227 -16.74 -6.81 4.95
N ASP A 228 -17.58 -6.27 4.08
CA ASP A 228 -17.66 -6.59 2.65
C ASP A 228 -16.36 -6.27 1.92
N LEU A 229 -15.77 -5.12 2.18
CA LEU A 229 -14.49 -4.72 1.59
C LEU A 229 -13.31 -5.43 2.25
N GLN A 230 -13.36 -5.65 3.56
CA GLN A 230 -12.32 -6.41 4.25
C GLN A 230 -12.19 -7.84 3.70
N ALA A 231 -13.30 -8.47 3.28
CA ALA A 231 -13.29 -9.78 2.65
C ALA A 231 -12.63 -9.80 1.26
N MET A 232 -12.41 -8.62 0.64
CA MET A 232 -11.73 -8.48 -0.65
C MET A 232 -10.20 -8.38 -0.51
N ARG A 233 -9.65 -8.39 0.72
CA ARG A 233 -8.21 -8.34 0.97
C ARG A 233 -7.50 -9.53 0.34
N ASP A 234 -6.40 -9.25 -0.34
CA ASP A 234 -5.50 -10.27 -0.89
C ASP A 234 -4.15 -10.24 -0.17
N PRO A 235 -3.94 -11.06 0.86
CA PRO A 235 -2.68 -11.10 1.60
C PRO A 235 -1.47 -11.52 0.75
N SER A 236 -1.68 -12.19 -0.38
CA SER A 236 -0.58 -12.61 -1.27
C SER A 236 0.11 -11.42 -1.96
N GLN A 237 -0.54 -10.26 -1.97
CA GLN A 237 -0.04 -9.01 -2.54
C GLN A 237 0.65 -8.10 -1.50
N GLU A 238 0.67 -8.50 -0.24
CA GLU A 238 1.27 -7.75 0.86
C GLU A 238 2.67 -8.31 1.18
N ASP A 239 3.52 -7.52 1.85
CA ASP A 239 4.75 -8.06 2.42
C ASP A 239 4.39 -9.15 3.46
N PRO A 240 4.97 -10.35 3.38
CA PRO A 240 4.62 -11.45 4.30
C PRO A 240 4.81 -11.08 5.78
N ARG A 241 5.81 -10.23 6.09
CA ARG A 241 6.09 -9.77 7.45
C ARG A 241 5.02 -8.80 7.94
N GLU A 242 4.52 -7.91 7.06
CA GLU A 242 3.40 -7.01 7.38
C GLU A 242 2.11 -7.80 7.61
N ALA A 243 1.86 -8.81 6.78
CA ALA A 243 0.70 -9.70 6.93
C ALA A 243 0.77 -10.51 8.23
N GLU A 244 1.94 -11.04 8.59
CA GLU A 244 2.17 -11.76 9.84
C GLU A 244 2.02 -10.83 11.06
N ALA A 245 2.62 -9.64 11.00
CA ALA A 245 2.50 -8.63 12.07
C ALA A 245 1.04 -8.23 12.32
N ALA A 246 0.24 -8.06 11.26
CA ALA A 246 -1.17 -7.75 11.37
C ALA A 246 -1.97 -8.84 12.10
N ALA A 247 -1.59 -10.13 11.97
CA ALA A 247 -2.23 -11.23 12.69
C ALA A 247 -2.00 -11.16 14.22
N TRP A 248 -0.95 -10.44 14.64
CA TRP A 248 -0.60 -10.20 16.05
C TRP A 248 -0.98 -8.80 16.55
N ASP A 249 -1.77 -8.03 15.82
CA ASP A 249 -2.08 -6.62 16.09
C ASP A 249 -0.83 -5.75 16.27
N LEU A 250 0.24 -6.03 15.53
CA LEU A 250 1.45 -5.24 15.49
C LEU A 250 1.42 -4.28 14.29
N ASN A 251 1.90 -3.05 14.51
CA ASN A 251 2.10 -2.09 13.43
C ASN A 251 3.51 -2.26 12.87
N TYR A 252 3.64 -2.91 11.73
CA TYR A 252 4.90 -3.18 11.05
C TYR A 252 4.87 -2.60 9.64
N VAL A 253 5.98 -1.98 9.23
CA VAL A 253 6.24 -1.57 7.84
C VAL A 253 7.64 -2.00 7.49
N ALA A 254 7.78 -2.76 6.41
CA ALA A 254 9.08 -3.16 5.87
C ALA A 254 9.81 -1.97 5.22
N LEU A 255 11.10 -1.85 5.43
CA LEU A 255 11.99 -0.85 4.84
C LEU A 255 13.25 -1.54 4.29
N ASP A 256 14.06 -0.80 3.51
CA ASP A 256 15.21 -1.36 2.79
C ASP A 256 16.53 -1.36 3.59
N GLY A 257 16.49 -1.08 4.89
CA GLY A 257 17.68 -0.97 5.72
C GLY A 257 18.21 -2.31 6.26
N ASN A 258 19.13 -2.21 7.21
CA ASN A 258 19.79 -3.37 7.83
C ASN A 258 19.79 -3.34 9.38
N ILE A 259 19.10 -2.37 9.97
CA ILE A 259 18.93 -2.25 11.42
C ILE A 259 17.46 -2.47 11.77
N GLY A 260 17.15 -3.61 12.39
CA GLY A 260 15.82 -3.89 12.90
C GLY A 260 15.46 -2.95 14.05
N CYS A 261 14.25 -2.41 14.06
CA CYS A 261 13.77 -1.50 15.09
C CYS A 261 12.51 -2.05 15.78
N MET A 262 12.50 -2.12 17.10
CA MET A 262 11.33 -2.47 17.93
C MET A 262 11.10 -1.40 18.98
N VAL A 263 9.94 -0.78 18.97
CA VAL A 263 9.63 0.38 19.81
C VAL A 263 8.20 0.28 20.32
N ASN A 264 7.89 0.92 21.42
CA ASN A 264 6.52 1.08 21.88
C ASN A 264 6.02 2.52 21.70
N GLY A 265 5.19 2.69 20.69
CA GLY A 265 4.59 3.97 20.31
C GLY A 265 5.15 4.54 19.01
N ALA A 266 4.26 4.88 18.08
CA ALA A 266 4.60 5.29 16.72
C ALA A 266 5.50 6.53 16.66
N GLY A 267 5.28 7.52 17.54
CA GLY A 267 6.14 8.71 17.64
C GLY A 267 7.56 8.39 18.07
N LEU A 268 7.71 7.48 19.03
CA LEU A 268 9.02 7.01 19.48
C LEU A 268 9.72 6.18 18.38
N ALA A 269 8.96 5.38 17.62
CA ALA A 269 9.48 4.62 16.49
C ALA A 269 10.03 5.55 15.39
N MET A 270 9.31 6.57 15.00
CA MET A 270 9.77 7.56 14.02
C MET A 270 11.04 8.27 14.50
N GLY A 271 11.04 8.78 15.75
CA GLY A 271 12.23 9.42 16.32
C GLY A 271 13.42 8.46 16.47
N THR A 272 13.18 7.16 16.70
CA THR A 272 14.23 6.13 16.74
C THR A 272 14.84 5.92 15.34
N MET A 273 14.03 5.83 14.32
CA MET A 273 14.51 5.71 12.94
C MET A 273 15.29 6.94 12.50
N ASP A 274 14.81 8.14 12.84
CA ASP A 274 15.51 9.40 12.54
C ASP A 274 16.90 9.44 13.18
N ILE A 275 17.02 9.08 14.47
CA ILE A 275 18.33 9.11 15.14
C ILE A 275 19.29 8.03 14.60
N VAL A 276 18.78 6.88 14.19
CA VAL A 276 19.57 5.85 13.49
C VAL A 276 20.10 6.40 12.18
N ASN A 277 19.25 7.03 11.36
CA ASN A 277 19.65 7.65 10.10
C ASN A 277 20.68 8.76 10.30
N LEU A 278 20.49 9.65 11.30
CA LEU A 278 21.42 10.72 11.63
C LEU A 278 22.81 10.21 12.05
N ASN A 279 22.90 8.99 12.57
CA ASN A 279 24.17 8.33 12.92
C ASN A 279 24.73 7.45 11.80
N GLY A 280 24.18 7.52 10.59
CA GLY A 280 24.66 6.81 9.41
C GLY A 280 24.15 5.37 9.26
N GLY A 281 23.17 4.96 10.09
CA GLY A 281 22.51 3.66 9.96
C GLY A 281 21.31 3.70 8.99
N SER A 282 20.75 2.53 8.69
CA SER A 282 19.57 2.39 7.83
C SER A 282 18.55 1.46 8.48
N PRO A 283 17.36 1.98 8.94
CA PRO A 283 16.31 1.15 9.51
C PRO A 283 15.75 0.14 8.51
N ALA A 284 15.62 -1.14 8.94
CA ALA A 284 15.04 -2.22 8.15
C ALA A 284 13.52 -2.28 8.26
N ASN A 285 12.96 -1.66 9.27
CA ASN A 285 11.53 -1.67 9.52
C ASN A 285 11.10 -0.54 10.47
N PHE A 286 9.83 -0.16 10.36
CA PHE A 286 9.06 0.43 11.43
C PHE A 286 8.36 -0.70 12.21
N LEU A 287 8.42 -0.71 13.52
CA LEU A 287 7.62 -1.62 14.35
C LEU A 287 7.24 -0.96 15.67
N ASP A 288 5.93 -0.84 15.89
CA ASP A 288 5.33 -0.39 17.14
C ASP A 288 4.57 -1.55 17.79
N VAL A 289 5.04 -1.98 18.96
CA VAL A 289 4.39 -3.04 19.74
C VAL A 289 3.19 -2.53 20.55
N GLY A 290 2.95 -1.21 20.53
CA GLY A 290 1.84 -0.58 21.24
C GLY A 290 1.99 -0.49 22.76
N GLY A 291 1.08 0.23 23.39
CA GLY A 291 1.07 0.48 24.84
C GLY A 291 0.54 -0.67 25.71
N GLY A 292 0.04 -1.76 25.13
CA GLY A 292 -0.54 -2.91 25.84
C GLY A 292 0.08 -4.26 25.41
N ALA A 293 1.31 -4.24 24.89
CA ALA A 293 1.96 -5.44 24.38
C ALA A 293 2.15 -6.50 25.46
N THR A 294 1.72 -7.73 25.16
CA THR A 294 2.00 -8.91 25.98
C THR A 294 3.38 -9.48 25.67
N LYS A 295 3.86 -10.37 26.53
CA LYS A 295 5.12 -11.09 26.32
C LYS A 295 5.13 -11.83 24.97
N GLU A 296 4.02 -12.46 24.61
CA GLU A 296 3.88 -13.23 23.38
C GLU A 296 3.97 -12.30 22.14
N ARG A 297 3.28 -11.15 22.16
CA ARG A 297 3.33 -10.17 21.06
C ARG A 297 4.74 -9.62 20.86
N VAL A 298 5.46 -9.35 21.96
CA VAL A 298 6.86 -8.89 21.89
C VAL A 298 7.76 -9.96 21.30
N ALA A 299 7.58 -11.23 21.69
CA ALA A 299 8.35 -12.34 21.15
C ALA A 299 8.10 -12.51 19.63
N GLU A 300 6.84 -12.44 19.18
CA GLU A 300 6.52 -12.52 17.76
C GLU A 300 7.06 -11.30 16.98
N ALA A 301 6.95 -10.09 17.53
CA ALA A 301 7.54 -8.90 16.92
C ALA A 301 9.05 -9.07 16.67
N PHE A 302 9.76 -9.64 17.66
CA PHE A 302 11.20 -9.89 17.54
C PHE A 302 11.52 -10.96 16.48
N LYS A 303 10.71 -12.03 16.40
CA LYS A 303 10.85 -13.06 15.36
C LYS A 303 10.64 -12.49 13.95
N ILE A 304 9.61 -11.65 13.77
CA ILE A 304 9.34 -10.99 12.49
C ILE A 304 10.52 -10.14 12.04
N ILE A 305 11.12 -9.35 12.94
CA ILE A 305 12.33 -8.58 12.63
C ILE A 305 13.47 -9.49 12.18
N LEU A 306 13.71 -10.59 12.90
CA LEU A 306 14.81 -11.51 12.62
C LEU A 306 14.57 -12.41 11.39
N SER A 307 13.37 -12.45 10.87
CA SER A 307 13.07 -13.16 9.61
C SER A 307 13.60 -12.44 8.38
N ASP A 308 14.04 -11.19 8.52
CA ASP A 308 14.68 -10.43 7.45
C ASP A 308 16.19 -10.72 7.41
N ASP A 309 16.66 -11.40 6.37
CA ASP A 309 18.07 -11.74 6.17
C ASP A 309 19.00 -10.51 6.03
N ASN A 310 18.43 -9.33 5.72
CA ASN A 310 19.19 -8.09 5.64
C ASN A 310 19.53 -7.50 7.01
N VAL A 311 18.81 -7.89 8.06
CA VAL A 311 19.03 -7.37 9.42
C VAL A 311 20.36 -7.84 9.96
N LYS A 312 21.24 -6.88 10.30
CA LYS A 312 22.58 -7.11 10.85
C LYS A 312 22.67 -6.78 12.33
N ALA A 313 21.79 -5.94 12.84
CA ALA A 313 21.65 -5.60 14.26
C ALA A 313 20.21 -5.18 14.56
N VAL A 314 19.80 -5.30 15.82
CA VAL A 314 18.46 -4.87 16.26
C VAL A 314 18.58 -3.82 17.34
N LEU A 315 17.81 -2.74 17.21
CA LEU A 315 17.61 -1.73 18.25
C LEU A 315 16.22 -1.90 18.87
N VAL A 316 16.20 -2.19 20.16
CA VAL A 316 15.00 -2.17 20.99
C VAL A 316 15.00 -0.91 21.82
N ASN A 317 14.03 -0.03 21.60
CA ASN A 317 13.91 1.24 22.32
C ASN A 317 12.53 1.35 22.98
N ILE A 318 12.47 1.13 24.27
CA ILE A 318 11.25 1.08 25.07
C ILE A 318 11.20 2.20 26.09
N PHE A 319 10.12 2.95 26.07
CA PHE A 319 9.76 3.85 27.15
C PHE A 319 8.61 3.24 27.97
N GLY A 320 8.92 2.82 29.17
CA GLY A 320 7.99 2.17 30.09
C GLY A 320 7.05 3.18 30.75
N GLY A 321 5.96 3.48 30.07
CA GLY A 321 4.81 4.14 30.68
C GLY A 321 3.78 3.09 31.09
N ILE A 322 2.84 2.78 30.16
CA ILE A 322 1.84 1.71 30.35
C ILE A 322 2.48 0.33 30.22
N VAL A 323 3.36 0.14 29.23
CA VAL A 323 4.13 -1.10 29.07
C VAL A 323 5.30 -1.09 30.05
N ARG A 324 5.47 -2.20 30.77
CA ARG A 324 6.57 -2.39 31.74
C ARG A 324 7.79 -2.97 31.03
N CYS A 325 8.93 -2.40 31.29
CA CYS A 325 10.20 -2.82 30.70
C CYS A 325 10.61 -4.27 31.07
N ASP A 326 10.23 -4.74 32.24
CA ASP A 326 10.51 -6.13 32.67
C ASP A 326 9.72 -7.17 31.85
N MET A 327 8.50 -6.84 31.38
CA MET A 327 7.72 -7.70 30.47
C MET A 327 8.34 -7.74 29.07
N ILE A 328 8.82 -6.60 28.58
CA ILE A 328 9.53 -6.52 27.30
C ILE A 328 10.80 -7.36 27.33
N ALA A 329 11.57 -7.28 28.43
CA ALA A 329 12.76 -8.09 28.62
C ALA A 329 12.45 -9.59 28.59
N GLU A 330 11.36 -10.04 29.22
CA GLU A 330 10.91 -11.44 29.15
C GLU A 330 10.49 -11.85 27.72
N GLY A 331 9.85 -10.95 26.98
CA GLY A 331 9.50 -11.17 25.58
C GLY A 331 10.72 -11.36 24.68
N ILE A 332 11.75 -10.52 24.87
CA ILE A 332 13.03 -10.62 24.15
C ILE A 332 13.72 -11.95 24.49
N ILE A 333 13.84 -12.28 25.78
CA ILE A 333 14.45 -13.53 26.22
C ILE A 333 13.73 -14.74 25.60
N GLY A 334 12.36 -14.73 25.64
CA GLY A 334 11.58 -15.82 25.06
C GLY A 334 11.77 -15.94 23.55
N ALA A 335 11.89 -14.83 22.82
CA ALA A 335 12.16 -14.86 21.39
C ALA A 335 13.54 -15.43 21.06
N VAL A 336 14.55 -15.04 21.83
CA VAL A 336 15.92 -15.53 21.67
C VAL A 336 16.03 -17.03 21.92
N GLU A 337 15.36 -17.54 22.95
CA GLU A 337 15.32 -18.97 23.25
C GLU A 337 14.64 -19.80 22.13
N GLN A 338 13.63 -19.24 21.46
CA GLN A 338 12.87 -19.93 20.43
C GLN A 338 13.51 -19.85 19.04
N VAL A 339 14.11 -18.71 18.69
CA VAL A 339 14.56 -18.40 17.32
C VAL A 339 16.08 -18.53 17.17
N GLY A 340 16.83 -18.31 18.24
CA GLY A 340 18.28 -18.22 18.21
C GLY A 340 18.74 -16.90 17.57
N VAL A 341 19.13 -15.91 18.37
CA VAL A 341 19.56 -14.61 17.83
C VAL A 341 21.04 -14.67 17.47
N ASN A 342 21.35 -14.50 16.18
CA ASN A 342 22.70 -14.47 15.65
C ASN A 342 23.22 -13.06 15.37
N VAL A 343 22.43 -12.04 15.64
CA VAL A 343 22.78 -10.64 15.43
C VAL A 343 22.88 -9.87 16.75
N PRO A 344 23.72 -8.83 16.85
CA PRO A 344 23.80 -7.98 18.02
C PRO A 344 22.45 -7.29 18.32
N VAL A 345 22.08 -7.24 19.59
CA VAL A 345 20.87 -6.57 20.07
C VAL A 345 21.26 -5.44 21.00
N VAL A 346 20.93 -4.22 20.64
CA VAL A 346 21.09 -3.02 21.46
C VAL A 346 19.75 -2.69 22.09
N VAL A 347 19.71 -2.56 23.41
CA VAL A 347 18.46 -2.31 24.15
C VAL A 347 18.60 -1.04 24.98
N ARG A 348 17.67 -0.12 24.78
CA ARG A 348 17.44 1.03 25.64
C ARG A 348 16.10 0.88 26.32
N LEU A 349 16.10 0.79 27.64
CA LEU A 349 14.92 0.77 28.49
C LEU A 349 14.89 2.02 29.35
N GLU A 350 13.76 2.70 29.39
CA GLU A 350 13.55 3.87 30.25
C GLU A 350 12.13 3.86 30.81
N GLY A 351 11.94 4.39 32.02
CA GLY A 351 10.63 4.47 32.68
C GLY A 351 10.34 3.28 33.59
N ASN A 352 9.07 2.82 33.58
CA ASN A 352 8.58 1.85 34.58
C ASN A 352 9.31 0.49 34.47
N ASN A 353 9.93 0.07 35.60
CA ASN A 353 10.68 -1.17 35.72
C ASN A 353 11.89 -1.30 34.76
N ALA A 354 12.49 -0.17 34.31
CA ALA A 354 13.65 -0.19 33.43
C ALA A 354 14.86 -0.91 34.01
N GLU A 355 15.20 -0.67 35.29
CA GLU A 355 16.30 -1.32 35.97
C GLU A 355 16.07 -2.83 36.08
N LEU A 356 14.87 -3.26 36.48
CA LEU A 356 14.52 -4.67 36.57
C LEU A 356 14.57 -5.37 35.20
N GLY A 357 14.14 -4.68 34.14
CA GLY A 357 14.24 -5.17 32.77
C GLY A 357 15.68 -5.35 32.32
N ALA A 358 16.54 -4.37 32.59
CA ALA A 358 17.96 -4.44 32.28
C ALA A 358 18.68 -5.56 33.06
N GLU A 359 18.36 -5.77 34.37
CA GLU A 359 18.88 -6.88 35.17
C GLU A 359 18.49 -8.24 34.57
N LYS A 360 17.23 -8.42 34.14
CA LYS A 360 16.77 -9.65 33.49
C LYS A 360 17.54 -9.94 32.22
N LEU A 361 17.72 -8.93 31.38
CA LEU A 361 18.47 -9.06 30.13
C LEU A 361 19.95 -9.41 30.40
N ALA A 362 20.59 -8.75 31.34
CA ALA A 362 21.99 -9.02 31.73
C ALA A 362 22.18 -10.43 32.29
N SER A 363 21.21 -10.94 33.06
CA SER A 363 21.26 -12.28 33.64
C SER A 363 20.88 -13.40 32.65
N SER A 364 20.36 -13.10 31.50
CA SER A 364 19.91 -14.07 30.50
C SER A 364 21.03 -14.80 29.77
N GLY A 365 22.27 -14.30 29.85
CA GLY A 365 23.42 -14.84 29.12
C GLY A 365 23.42 -14.52 27.62
N LEU A 366 22.54 -13.63 27.18
CA LEU A 366 22.42 -13.20 25.78
C LEU A 366 23.43 -12.10 25.44
N ASN A 367 23.82 -12.01 24.17
CA ASN A 367 24.68 -10.95 23.66
C ASN A 367 23.87 -9.65 23.46
N ILE A 368 23.53 -8.99 24.57
CA ILE A 368 22.76 -7.77 24.60
C ILE A 368 23.60 -6.61 25.10
N ILE A 369 23.54 -5.51 24.34
CA ILE A 369 24.23 -4.26 24.65
C ILE A 369 23.23 -3.30 25.28
N ALA A 370 23.41 -2.94 26.53
CA ALA A 370 22.55 -1.98 27.23
C ALA A 370 23.02 -0.54 26.94
N ALA A 371 22.13 0.27 26.36
CA ALA A 371 22.40 1.67 26.06
C ALA A 371 21.81 2.61 27.10
N LYS A 372 22.52 3.73 27.38
CA LYS A 372 22.18 4.70 28.41
C LYS A 372 21.25 5.82 27.93
N SER A 373 21.26 6.13 26.63
CA SER A 373 20.45 7.16 26.03
C SER A 373 20.06 6.73 24.62
N LEU A 374 19.10 7.45 23.98
CA LEU A 374 18.68 7.16 22.61
C LEU A 374 19.83 7.39 21.61
N THR A 375 20.62 8.45 21.79
CA THR A 375 21.80 8.71 20.94
C THR A 375 22.86 7.62 21.11
N ASP A 376 23.14 7.20 22.33
CA ASP A 376 24.08 6.11 22.65
C ASP A 376 23.59 4.79 21.98
N ALA A 377 22.29 4.49 22.08
CA ALA A 377 21.69 3.32 21.46
C ALA A 377 21.87 3.32 19.93
N ALA A 378 21.60 4.45 19.28
CA ALA A 378 21.78 4.60 17.84
C ALA A 378 23.24 4.41 17.41
N GLN A 379 24.19 5.02 18.14
CA GLN A 379 25.62 4.86 17.87
C GLN A 379 26.10 3.42 18.02
N GLN A 380 25.64 2.74 19.07
CA GLN A 380 26.01 1.35 19.33
C GLN A 380 25.43 0.39 18.30
N VAL A 381 24.15 0.56 17.91
CA VAL A 381 23.52 -0.33 16.92
C VAL A 381 24.11 -0.14 15.52
N VAL A 382 24.45 1.09 15.14
CA VAL A 382 25.12 1.36 13.86
C VAL A 382 26.49 0.69 13.81
N LYS A 383 27.31 0.83 14.86
CA LYS A 383 28.61 0.13 14.95
C LYS A 383 28.44 -1.38 14.90
N ALA A 384 27.47 -1.92 15.63
CA ALA A 384 27.18 -3.35 15.65
C ALA A 384 26.75 -3.87 14.27
N ALA A 385 25.94 -3.11 13.53
CA ALA A 385 25.54 -3.46 12.16
C ALA A 385 26.69 -3.42 11.14
N GLU A 386 27.72 -2.58 11.39
CA GLU A 386 28.95 -2.51 10.58
C GLU A 386 29.98 -3.60 10.94
N GLY A 387 29.73 -4.40 11.98
CA GLY A 387 30.65 -5.43 12.46
C GLY A 387 31.87 -4.87 13.20
N LYS A 388 31.74 -3.69 13.82
CA LYS A 388 32.81 -2.98 14.54
C LYS A 388 32.65 -3.02 16.05
#